data_fe5c25e566089933c2ecf8e7a1c786b6
#
_entry.id   fe5c25e566089933c2ecf8e7a1c786b6
#
_cell.length_a   1.000
_cell.length_b   1.000
_cell.length_c   1.000
_cell.angle_alpha   90.00
_cell.angle_beta   90.00
_cell.angle_gamma   90.00
#
_symmetry.space_group_name_H-M   'P 1'
#
loop_
_entity.id
_entity.type
_entity.pdbx_description
1 polymer ?
#
loop_
_entity_poly.entity_id
_entity_poly.type
_entity_poly.pdbx_seq_one_letter_code
_entity_poly.pdbx_strand_id
1 'polypeptide(L)'
;MHIPNPDQARVERTKILGYLLNQEHPDGQSKARFFKQCGFRRSQWRRLANALRNQARRSEVTTVRESSHGTRYVVEGAIETPTGNRLEVRTVWIVEQNQSEPGPRLVTAYPLSSTDR
;
A
#
# COMPACT_ATOMS: atom_id res chain seq x y z
N MET A 1 -1.18 -17.42 0.89
CA MET A 1 -2.49 -16.93 1.35
C MET A 1 -2.66 -15.46 0.94
N HIS A 2 -3.87 -15.01 0.88
CA HIS A 2 -4.17 -13.60 0.61
C HIS A 2 -4.63 -12.93 1.89
N ILE A 3 -4.67 -11.59 1.88
CA ILE A 3 -5.21 -10.86 3.03
C ILE A 3 -6.68 -11.21 3.21
N PRO A 4 -7.21 -11.16 4.45
CA PRO A 4 -8.62 -11.44 4.67
C PRO A 4 -9.49 -10.34 4.06
N ASN A 5 -10.65 -10.72 3.53
CA ASN A 5 -11.61 -9.80 2.95
C ASN A 5 -10.96 -8.81 1.97
N PRO A 6 -10.24 -9.30 0.95
CA PRO A 6 -9.48 -8.40 0.08
C PRO A 6 -10.35 -7.42 -0.70
N ASP A 7 -11.61 -7.79 -0.97
CA ASP A 7 -12.51 -6.88 -1.67
C ASP A 7 -12.95 -5.72 -0.80
N GLN A 8 -12.70 -5.78 0.50
CA GLN A 8 -13.04 -4.74 1.44
C GLN A 8 -11.81 -4.03 1.98
N ALA A 9 -10.65 -4.25 1.36
CA ALA A 9 -9.43 -3.57 1.74
C ALA A 9 -9.60 -2.06 1.57
N ARG A 10 -9.16 -1.30 2.57
CA ARG A 10 -9.35 0.15 2.60
C ARG A 10 -8.02 0.87 2.46
N VAL A 11 -8.01 1.87 1.57
CA VAL A 11 -6.87 2.78 1.44
C VAL A 11 -7.43 4.17 1.65
N GLU A 12 -7.16 4.75 2.81
CA GLU A 12 -7.75 6.02 3.18
C GLU A 12 -7.08 7.16 2.40
N ARG A 13 -7.90 8.16 2.05
CA ARG A 13 -7.41 9.32 1.33
C ARG A 13 -6.26 9.99 2.07
N THR A 14 -6.37 10.09 3.40
CA THR A 14 -5.32 10.70 4.22
C THR A 14 -4.03 9.92 4.16
N LYS A 15 -4.09 8.60 3.99
CA LYS A 15 -2.88 7.80 3.84
C LYS A 15 -2.16 8.14 2.55
N ILE A 16 -2.90 8.39 1.48
CA ILE A 16 -2.30 8.76 0.21
C ILE A 16 -1.81 10.20 0.22
N LEU A 17 -2.72 11.14 0.50
CA LEU A 17 -2.40 12.56 0.36
C LEU A 17 -1.58 13.11 1.51
N GLY A 18 -1.73 12.53 2.69
CA GLY A 18 -0.98 12.99 3.86
C GLY A 18 0.33 12.24 4.09
N TYR A 19 0.59 11.19 3.33
CA TYR A 19 1.77 10.36 3.58
C TYR A 19 2.42 9.89 2.29
N LEU A 20 1.78 8.98 1.53
CA LEU A 20 2.43 8.35 0.38
C LEU A 20 2.72 9.31 -0.77
N LEU A 21 1.94 10.38 -0.92
CA LEU A 21 2.18 11.40 -1.94
C LEU A 21 2.45 12.77 -1.32
N ASN A 22 2.89 12.79 -0.06
CA ASN A 22 3.22 14.03 0.65
C ASN A 22 4.73 14.14 0.82
N GLN A 23 5.37 14.98 0.00
CA GLN A 23 6.82 15.15 0.04
C GLN A 23 7.29 15.92 1.28
N GLU A 24 6.37 16.50 2.03
CA GLU A 24 6.72 17.23 3.25
C GLU A 24 6.60 16.37 4.51
N HIS A 25 6.09 15.15 4.39
CA HIS A 25 5.98 14.27 5.54
C HIS A 25 7.36 13.69 5.85
N PRO A 26 7.84 13.76 7.11
CA PRO A 26 9.19 13.30 7.44
C PRO A 26 9.45 11.85 7.06
N ASP A 27 8.45 10.98 7.24
CA ASP A 27 8.62 9.56 6.96
C ASP A 27 8.14 9.16 5.59
N GLY A 28 7.33 10.01 4.95
CA GLY A 28 6.77 9.70 3.63
C GLY A 28 7.50 10.34 2.48
N GLN A 29 8.46 11.19 2.75
CA GLN A 29 9.11 12.02 1.74
C GLN A 29 9.70 11.21 0.60
N SER A 30 10.48 10.18 0.92
CA SER A 30 11.11 9.35 -0.11
C SER A 30 10.09 8.53 -0.87
N LYS A 31 9.04 8.07 -0.18
CA LYS A 31 7.96 7.33 -0.82
C LYS A 31 7.20 8.20 -1.80
N ALA A 32 6.90 9.44 -1.39
CA ALA A 32 6.18 10.37 -2.25
C ALA A 32 6.97 10.70 -3.50
N ARG A 33 8.27 10.94 -3.35
CA ARG A 33 9.13 11.22 -4.49
C ARG A 33 9.12 10.05 -5.46
N PHE A 34 9.22 8.84 -4.91
CA PHE A 34 9.25 7.63 -5.71
C PHE A 34 7.95 7.45 -6.50
N PHE A 35 6.80 7.53 -5.82
CA PHE A 35 5.53 7.31 -6.48
C PHE A 35 5.24 8.39 -7.51
N LYS A 36 5.66 9.63 -7.24
CA LYS A 36 5.48 10.70 -8.22
C LYS A 36 6.33 10.48 -9.46
N GLN A 37 7.54 9.95 -9.29
CA GLN A 37 8.39 9.62 -10.44
C GLN A 37 7.78 8.52 -11.30
N CYS A 38 6.96 7.68 -10.70
CA CYS A 38 6.25 6.63 -11.43
C CYS A 38 4.98 7.13 -12.10
N GLY A 39 4.66 8.41 -11.96
CA GLY A 39 3.52 9.01 -12.62
C GLY A 39 2.29 9.19 -11.77
N PHE A 40 2.32 8.79 -10.51
CA PHE A 40 1.17 8.99 -9.63
C PHE A 40 1.09 10.44 -9.19
N ARG A 41 -0.12 11.00 -9.18
CA ARG A 41 -0.35 12.41 -8.88
C ARG A 41 -1.37 12.58 -7.76
N ARG A 42 -1.19 13.62 -6.98
CA ARG A 42 -2.13 13.95 -5.91
C ARG A 42 -3.54 14.19 -6.44
N SER A 43 -3.65 14.82 -7.60
CA SER A 43 -4.96 15.08 -8.21
C SER A 43 -5.68 13.81 -8.63
N GLN A 44 -4.95 12.71 -8.76
CA GLN A 44 -5.50 11.40 -9.12
C GLN A 44 -5.11 10.36 -8.07
N TRP A 45 -5.24 10.73 -6.82
CA TRP A 45 -4.82 9.88 -5.70
C TRP A 45 -5.52 8.52 -5.69
N ARG A 46 -6.76 8.47 -6.20
CA ARG A 46 -7.50 7.20 -6.24
C ARG A 46 -6.83 6.17 -7.12
N ARG A 47 -6.07 6.62 -8.11
CA ARG A 47 -5.35 5.71 -8.99
C ARG A 47 -4.32 4.90 -8.23
N LEU A 48 -3.57 5.56 -7.34
CA LEU A 48 -2.63 4.86 -6.48
C LEU A 48 -3.36 3.95 -5.49
N ALA A 49 -4.43 4.45 -4.89
CA ALA A 49 -5.20 3.64 -3.95
C ALA A 49 -5.72 2.36 -4.60
N ASN A 50 -6.23 2.46 -5.83
CA ASN A 50 -6.74 1.30 -6.55
C ASN A 50 -5.63 0.34 -6.92
N ALA A 51 -4.46 0.87 -7.32
CA ALA A 51 -3.31 0.02 -7.66
C ALA A 51 -2.88 -0.80 -6.46
N LEU A 52 -2.84 -0.19 -5.28
CA LEU A 52 -2.43 -0.88 -4.06
C LEU A 52 -3.46 -1.93 -3.64
N ARG A 53 -4.76 -1.61 -3.75
CA ARG A 53 -5.79 -2.60 -3.46
C ARG A 53 -5.73 -3.79 -4.41
N ASN A 54 -5.51 -3.53 -5.69
CA ASN A 54 -5.40 -4.61 -6.68
C ASN A 54 -4.20 -5.49 -6.40
N GLN A 55 -3.09 -4.89 -6.00
CA GLN A 55 -1.90 -5.65 -5.63
C GLN A 55 -2.20 -6.61 -4.47
N ALA A 56 -2.84 -6.10 -3.43
CA ALA A 56 -3.15 -6.91 -2.25
C ALA A 56 -4.14 -8.04 -2.59
N ARG A 57 -5.05 -7.79 -3.51
CA ARG A 57 -6.04 -8.80 -3.88
C ARG A 57 -5.44 -9.92 -4.69
N ARG A 58 -4.45 -9.62 -5.53
CA ARG A 58 -3.86 -10.61 -6.44
C ARG A 58 -2.62 -11.28 -5.89
N SER A 59 -1.90 -10.64 -4.98
CA SER A 59 -0.58 -11.09 -4.57
C SER A 59 -0.64 -11.82 -3.25
N GLU A 60 0.39 -12.63 -3.01
CA GLU A 60 0.45 -13.47 -1.81
C GLU A 60 0.97 -12.69 -0.62
N VAL A 61 0.43 -13.04 0.56
CA VAL A 61 0.95 -12.55 1.82
C VAL A 61 2.30 -13.24 2.09
N THR A 62 3.31 -12.44 2.37
CA THR A 62 4.64 -12.98 2.67
C THR A 62 4.92 -13.07 4.16
N THR A 63 4.23 -12.26 4.98
CA THR A 63 4.45 -12.24 6.42
C THR A 63 3.16 -11.87 7.13
N VAL A 64 2.90 -12.52 8.25
CA VAL A 64 1.78 -12.21 9.13
C VAL A 64 2.37 -11.95 10.51
N ARG A 65 1.98 -10.83 11.13
CA ARG A 65 2.44 -10.49 12.47
C ARG A 65 1.25 -10.11 13.33
N GLU A 66 1.13 -10.77 14.46
CA GLU A 66 0.08 -10.48 15.43
C GLU A 66 0.65 -9.62 16.55
N SER A 67 -0.16 -8.68 17.03
CA SER A 67 0.19 -7.82 18.14
C SER A 67 -1.06 -7.51 18.95
N SER A 68 -0.88 -6.77 20.05
CA SER A 68 -2.02 -6.35 20.87
C SER A 68 -2.93 -5.38 20.11
N HIS A 69 -2.44 -4.76 19.03
CA HIS A 69 -3.23 -3.80 18.23
C HIS A 69 -3.99 -4.47 17.09
N GLY A 70 -3.62 -5.68 16.73
CA GLY A 70 -4.26 -6.39 15.63
C GLY A 70 -3.27 -7.23 14.86
N THR A 71 -3.67 -7.65 13.67
CA THR A 71 -2.85 -8.50 12.82
C THR A 71 -2.40 -7.73 11.59
N ARG A 72 -1.10 -7.73 11.32
CA ARG A 72 -0.52 -7.08 10.15
C ARG A 72 -0.17 -8.12 9.11
N TYR A 73 -0.45 -7.77 7.86
CA TYR A 73 -0.17 -8.60 6.70
C TYR A 73 0.74 -7.85 5.77
N VAL A 74 1.83 -8.49 5.37
CA VAL A 74 2.78 -7.93 4.41
C VAL A 74 2.56 -8.62 3.08
N VAL A 75 2.38 -7.84 2.02
CA VAL A 75 2.12 -8.35 0.67
C VAL A 75 3.18 -7.77 -0.26
N GLU A 76 3.77 -8.62 -1.09
CA GLU A 76 4.75 -8.19 -2.08
C GLU A 76 4.27 -8.57 -3.46
N GLY A 77 4.26 -7.62 -4.36
CA GLY A 77 3.80 -7.86 -5.72
C GLY A 77 3.82 -6.59 -6.54
N ALA A 78 3.52 -6.74 -7.82
CA ALA A 78 3.61 -5.64 -8.76
C ALA A 78 2.35 -4.79 -8.77
N ILE A 79 2.53 -3.50 -8.98
CA ILE A 79 1.44 -2.59 -9.35
C ILE A 79 1.73 -2.03 -10.73
N GLU A 80 0.66 -1.61 -11.41
CA GLU A 80 0.79 -0.94 -12.69
C GLU A 80 0.82 0.56 -12.44
N THR A 81 1.75 1.24 -13.10
CA THR A 81 1.92 2.68 -12.92
C THR A 81 1.26 3.43 -14.07
N PRO A 82 0.95 4.74 -13.89
CA PRO A 82 0.38 5.54 -14.96
C PRO A 82 1.25 5.63 -16.22
N THR A 83 2.56 5.40 -16.08
CA THR A 83 3.46 5.41 -17.23
C THR A 83 3.47 4.09 -17.99
N GLY A 84 2.70 3.09 -17.52
CA GLY A 84 2.59 1.81 -18.19
C GLY A 84 3.58 0.76 -17.72
N ASN A 85 4.47 1.12 -16.82
CA ASN A 85 5.45 0.19 -16.28
C ASN A 85 4.85 -0.58 -15.11
N ARG A 86 5.46 -1.72 -14.81
CA ARG A 86 5.13 -2.49 -13.62
C ARG A 86 6.21 -2.28 -12.57
N LEU A 87 5.78 -2.22 -11.33
CA LEU A 87 6.65 -1.87 -10.24
C LEU A 87 6.39 -2.79 -9.07
N GLU A 88 7.45 -3.43 -8.56
CA GLU A 88 7.33 -4.28 -7.39
C GLU A 88 7.27 -3.42 -6.13
N VAL A 89 6.23 -3.62 -5.33
CA VAL A 89 6.04 -2.86 -4.10
C VAL A 89 5.68 -3.80 -2.97
N ARG A 90 6.01 -3.36 -1.77
CA ARG A 90 5.57 -4.03 -0.54
C ARG A 90 4.47 -3.17 0.07
N THR A 91 3.35 -3.81 0.42
CA THR A 91 2.27 -3.14 1.13
C THR A 91 2.08 -3.81 2.48
N VAL A 92 1.73 -3.01 3.47
CA VAL A 92 1.47 -3.50 4.82
C VAL A 92 0.04 -3.11 5.17
N TRP A 93 -0.74 -4.10 5.60
CA TRP A 93 -2.15 -3.95 5.93
C TRP A 93 -2.39 -4.38 7.35
N ILE A 94 -3.38 -3.78 8.02
CA ILE A 94 -3.71 -4.15 9.38
C ILE A 94 -5.20 -4.44 9.50
N VAL A 95 -5.51 -5.52 10.24
CA VAL A 95 -6.86 -5.78 10.74
C VAL A 95 -6.78 -5.54 12.23
N GLU A 96 -7.33 -4.41 12.67
CA GLU A 96 -7.25 -4.01 14.07
C GLU A 96 -8.24 -4.79 14.92
N GLN A 97 -7.88 -5.00 16.18
CA GLN A 97 -8.82 -5.59 17.11
C GLN A 97 -9.99 -4.64 17.31
N ASN A 98 -11.19 -5.22 17.37
CA ASN A 98 -12.40 -4.46 17.64
C ASN A 98 -12.74 -3.40 16.59
N GLN A 99 -12.16 -3.52 15.38
CA GLN A 99 -12.57 -2.61 14.30
C GLN A 99 -14.00 -2.95 13.87
N SER A 100 -14.78 -1.91 13.58
CA SER A 100 -16.16 -2.06 13.21
C SER A 100 -16.35 -2.49 11.76
N GLU A 101 -15.39 -2.15 10.90
CA GLU A 101 -15.49 -2.45 9.48
C GLU A 101 -14.69 -3.70 9.15
N PRO A 102 -15.22 -4.58 8.30
CA PRO A 102 -14.44 -5.71 7.84
C PRO A 102 -13.38 -5.23 6.85
N GLY A 103 -12.35 -6.03 6.68
CA GLY A 103 -11.31 -5.74 5.73
C GLY A 103 -10.14 -5.00 6.33
N PRO A 104 -8.97 -5.20 5.77
CA PRO A 104 -7.75 -4.58 6.27
C PRO A 104 -7.61 -3.14 5.77
N ARG A 105 -6.85 -2.36 6.54
CA ARG A 105 -6.55 -0.97 6.22
C ARG A 105 -5.06 -0.85 5.89
N LEU A 106 -4.76 -0.09 4.84
CA LEU A 106 -3.36 0.13 4.45
C LEU A 106 -2.61 0.90 5.53
N VAL A 107 -1.45 0.38 5.92
CA VAL A 107 -0.55 1.05 6.85
C VAL A 107 0.51 1.82 6.06
N THR A 108 1.17 1.16 5.13
CA THR A 108 2.21 1.79 4.32
C THR A 108 2.44 0.99 3.04
N ALA A 109 3.14 1.61 2.11
CA ALA A 109 3.56 0.98 0.87
C ALA A 109 4.89 1.58 0.45
N TYR A 110 5.79 0.76 -0.08
CA TYR A 110 7.07 1.26 -0.56
C TYR A 110 7.64 0.32 -1.61
N PRO A 111 8.53 0.84 -2.46
CA PRO A 111 9.10 0.00 -3.51
C PRO A 111 10.01 -1.06 -2.93
N LEU A 112 10.01 -2.22 -3.57
CA LEU A 112 11.00 -3.24 -3.26
C LEU A 112 12.26 -2.89 -4.02
N SER A 113 13.41 -2.84 -3.31
CA SER A 113 14.67 -2.61 -3.99
C SER A 113 15.05 -3.91 -4.69
N SER A 114 15.16 -3.80 -5.94
CA SER A 114 15.60 -4.92 -6.72
C SER A 114 17.11 -4.99 -6.64
N THR A 115 17.58 -4.72 -6.32
CA THR A 115 18.62 -4.59 -6.40
C THR A 115 19.46 -4.55 -6.82
N ASP A 116 19.27 -4.46 -6.85
CA ASP A 116 19.79 -4.37 -7.14
C ASP A 116 20.37 -4.74 -7.59
N ARG A 117 20.49 -4.74 -7.70
CA ARG A 117 21.00 -5.12 -8.10
C ARG A 117 21.55 -4.93 -8.31
#